data_918fc23b45a0d97fb17309bc1ef395a4
#
_entry.id   918fc23b45a0d97fb17309bc1ef395a4
#
_cell.length_a   1.000
_cell.length_b   1.000
_cell.length_c   1.000
_cell.angle_alpha   90.00
_cell.angle_beta   90.00
_cell.angle_gamma   90.00
#
_symmetry.space_group_name_H-M   'P 1'
#
loop_
_entity.id
_entity.type
_entity.pdbx_description
1 polymer ?
#
loop_
_entity_poly.entity_id
_entity_poly.type
_entity_poly.pdbx_seq_one_letter_code
_entity_poly.pdbx_strand_id
1 'polypeptide(L)'
;MSKRTTYCGLVTEAFLGQEITLKGWVNNRRDLGGLIFVDLRDREGIVQVVFNPAFSEEALKIAETVRSEYVVEVQGTVTKRDPETVNPKIKTGQVEVQVTNIKVINKSETPPFSINEENVNVDENIRLKYRYLDLRRQELAQTFKMRHQITRSIRQYLDDEGFFDIETPVLTKSTPEGARDYLVPSRVHDGEFYALPQSPQLFKQLLMISGFDKYYQIVKCFRDEDLRADRQPEFTQVDIEMSFVDQEDVMQMGEEMLKKVVKEVKSVEINGAFPRMTYKEAMRRYGSDKPDTRFEMELIDVSQLGRDMDFKVFKDTVENDGEIKAIVAKGAAEQYTRKDMDALTEFVNIYGAKGLAWVKVVEDGLTGPIGRFFETENVETLLTLTGAEAGDLVMFVADKPNVVAQSLGALRVKLAKELGLIDETKLNFLWVTDWPLLEYDEDAKRYVAAHHPFTSPKEADIAKLGTAPEEAEANAYDIVLNGYELGGGSIRIHDGELQEKMFEVLGFTKEQAQEQFGFLLDAFKYGAPPHGGIALGLDRLVMLLTNRTNLRDTIAFPKTASATCLLTNAPGEVSDKQLEELSLRIHH
;
A
#
# COMPACT_ATOMS: atom_id res chain seq x y z
N MET A 1 -0.34 -38.27 -20.69
CA MET A 1 0.64 -37.17 -20.68
C MET A 1 1.86 -37.57 -19.84
N SER A 2 3.07 -37.37 -20.36
CA SER A 2 4.29 -37.54 -19.59
C SER A 2 4.35 -36.53 -18.43
N LYS A 3 5.09 -36.84 -17.37
CA LYS A 3 5.36 -35.87 -16.31
C LYS A 3 6.43 -34.88 -16.76
N ARG A 4 6.34 -33.63 -16.33
CA ARG A 4 7.42 -32.64 -16.47
C ARG A 4 8.66 -33.11 -15.69
N THR A 5 9.84 -33.05 -16.30
CA THR A 5 11.10 -33.35 -15.59
C THR A 5 11.47 -32.22 -14.64
N THR A 6 11.40 -30.96 -15.13
CA THR A 6 11.68 -29.74 -14.38
C THR A 6 10.91 -28.57 -14.98
N TYR A 7 10.93 -27.42 -14.31
CA TYR A 7 10.41 -26.17 -14.88
C TYR A 7 11.38 -25.56 -15.89
N CYS A 8 10.84 -24.83 -16.87
CA CYS A 8 11.63 -24.18 -17.93
C CYS A 8 12.71 -23.27 -17.35
N GLY A 9 12.33 -22.38 -16.42
CA GLY A 9 13.26 -21.43 -15.81
C GLY A 9 14.26 -22.03 -14.84
N LEU A 10 14.21 -23.34 -14.58
CA LEU A 10 15.14 -24.08 -13.69
C LEU A 10 16.10 -25.00 -14.45
N VAL A 11 16.07 -25.03 -15.78
CA VAL A 11 17.03 -25.79 -16.60
C VAL A 11 18.40 -25.11 -16.51
N THR A 12 19.37 -25.81 -15.92
CA THR A 12 20.75 -25.35 -15.73
C THR A 12 21.75 -26.30 -16.34
N GLU A 13 23.03 -25.97 -16.27
CA GLU A 13 24.13 -26.88 -16.68
C GLU A 13 24.12 -28.24 -15.95
N ALA A 14 23.44 -28.35 -14.79
CA ALA A 14 23.26 -29.65 -14.10
C ALA A 14 22.46 -30.68 -14.91
N PHE A 15 21.72 -30.24 -15.92
CA PHE A 15 20.96 -31.11 -16.83
C PHE A 15 21.69 -31.44 -18.12
N LEU A 16 22.93 -30.98 -18.32
CA LEU A 16 23.68 -31.22 -19.55
C LEU A 16 23.74 -32.72 -19.91
N GLY A 17 23.43 -33.03 -21.16
CA GLY A 17 23.40 -34.39 -21.70
C GLY A 17 22.19 -35.23 -21.28
N GLN A 18 21.32 -34.71 -20.45
CA GLN A 18 20.11 -35.41 -20.02
C GLN A 18 18.97 -35.14 -21.00
N GLU A 19 18.16 -36.17 -21.26
CA GLU A 19 16.87 -36.03 -21.92
C GLU A 19 15.82 -35.59 -20.92
N ILE A 20 15.15 -34.45 -21.20
CA ILE A 20 14.14 -33.87 -20.30
C ILE A 20 12.83 -33.61 -21.04
N THR A 21 11.75 -33.62 -20.28
CA THR A 21 10.42 -33.21 -20.73
C THR A 21 10.04 -31.88 -20.09
N LEU A 22 9.74 -30.89 -20.93
CA LEU A 22 9.29 -29.57 -20.52
C LEU A 22 7.86 -29.30 -21.01
N LYS A 23 7.14 -28.48 -20.28
CA LYS A 23 5.78 -28.04 -20.64
C LYS A 23 5.63 -26.57 -20.32
N GLY A 24 5.07 -25.81 -21.25
CA GLY A 24 4.90 -24.38 -21.06
C GLY A 24 4.20 -23.72 -22.24
N TRP A 25 4.26 -22.42 -22.24
CA TRP A 25 3.74 -21.55 -23.26
C TRP A 25 4.86 -21.08 -24.19
N VAL A 26 4.57 -21.04 -25.48
CA VAL A 26 5.48 -20.44 -26.47
C VAL A 26 5.53 -18.94 -26.26
N ASN A 27 6.63 -18.45 -25.72
CA ASN A 27 6.82 -17.02 -25.45
C ASN A 27 7.21 -16.27 -26.74
N ASN A 28 8.18 -16.81 -27.47
CA ASN A 28 8.63 -16.25 -28.73
C ASN A 28 9.11 -17.37 -29.67
N ARG A 29 8.95 -17.17 -30.97
CA ARG A 29 9.42 -18.10 -32.01
C ARG A 29 10.23 -17.35 -33.06
N ARG A 30 11.39 -17.87 -33.41
CA ARG A 30 12.28 -17.34 -34.42
C ARG A 30 12.63 -18.44 -35.40
N ASP A 31 12.57 -18.13 -36.68
CA ASP A 31 12.95 -19.02 -37.79
C ASP A 31 14.21 -18.45 -38.45
N LEU A 32 15.29 -19.20 -38.37
CA LEU A 32 16.61 -18.78 -38.84
C LEU A 32 17.17 -19.84 -39.81
N GLY A 33 16.71 -19.78 -41.05
CA GLY A 33 17.29 -20.59 -42.12
C GLY A 33 17.12 -22.11 -41.97
N GLY A 34 15.96 -22.57 -41.55
CA GLY A 34 15.64 -23.99 -41.36
C GLY A 34 15.86 -24.53 -39.96
N LEU A 35 16.28 -23.67 -39.03
CA LEU A 35 16.29 -23.93 -37.61
C LEU A 35 15.21 -23.08 -36.95
N ILE A 36 14.40 -23.66 -36.07
CA ILE A 36 13.40 -22.93 -35.30
C ILE A 36 13.82 -22.89 -33.85
N PHE A 37 13.85 -21.67 -33.30
CA PHE A 37 14.13 -21.40 -31.90
C PHE A 37 12.83 -20.96 -31.25
N VAL A 38 12.49 -21.59 -30.12
CA VAL A 38 11.34 -21.23 -29.32
C VAL A 38 11.80 -20.93 -27.89
N ASP A 39 11.43 -19.77 -27.39
CA ASP A 39 11.55 -19.45 -25.98
C ASP A 39 10.32 -20.03 -25.27
N LEU A 40 10.50 -21.14 -24.56
CA LEU A 40 9.44 -21.81 -23.82
C LEU A 40 9.37 -21.25 -22.40
N ARG A 41 8.18 -20.77 -22.01
CA ARG A 41 7.95 -20.07 -20.73
C ARG A 41 7.05 -20.88 -19.81
N ASP A 42 7.40 -20.86 -18.54
CA ASP A 42 6.52 -21.24 -17.45
C ASP A 42 6.66 -20.27 -16.26
N ARG A 43 6.10 -20.59 -15.10
CA ARG A 43 6.11 -19.72 -13.92
C ARG A 43 7.51 -19.44 -13.36
N GLU A 44 8.50 -20.29 -13.64
CA GLU A 44 9.87 -20.14 -13.12
C GLU A 44 10.77 -19.37 -14.10
N GLY A 45 10.33 -19.21 -15.34
CA GLY A 45 11.05 -18.43 -16.35
C GLY A 45 11.02 -19.04 -17.74
N ILE A 46 12.06 -18.79 -18.50
CA ILE A 46 12.16 -19.12 -19.94
C ILE A 46 13.38 -20.01 -20.14
N VAL A 47 13.27 -20.97 -21.07
CA VAL A 47 14.41 -21.70 -21.66
C VAL A 47 14.27 -21.73 -23.18
N GLN A 48 15.39 -21.61 -23.90
CA GLN A 48 15.39 -21.79 -25.33
C GLN A 48 15.33 -23.28 -25.71
N VAL A 49 14.40 -23.63 -26.57
CA VAL A 49 14.34 -24.98 -27.19
C VAL A 49 14.57 -24.83 -28.67
N VAL A 50 15.34 -25.75 -29.25
CA VAL A 50 15.82 -25.67 -30.63
C VAL A 50 15.29 -26.87 -31.43
N PHE A 51 14.69 -26.58 -32.57
CA PHE A 51 14.20 -27.56 -33.54
C PHE A 51 15.15 -27.57 -34.74
N ASN A 52 15.90 -28.65 -34.83
CA ASN A 52 16.89 -28.87 -35.88
C ASN A 52 16.52 -30.16 -36.62
N PRO A 53 16.42 -30.13 -37.99
CA PRO A 53 16.07 -31.32 -38.75
C PRO A 53 17.05 -32.49 -38.53
N ALA A 54 18.31 -32.20 -38.18
CA ALA A 54 19.29 -33.22 -37.84
C ALA A 54 18.91 -34.07 -36.61
N PHE A 55 18.10 -33.54 -35.71
CA PHE A 55 17.61 -34.27 -34.51
C PHE A 55 16.21 -34.85 -34.74
N SER A 56 15.29 -34.09 -35.40
CA SER A 56 13.95 -34.56 -35.72
C SER A 56 13.28 -33.69 -36.78
N GLU A 57 13.12 -34.21 -37.97
CA GLU A 57 12.35 -33.53 -39.04
C GLU A 57 10.87 -33.39 -38.67
N GLU A 58 10.30 -34.37 -37.96
CA GLU A 58 8.91 -34.37 -37.55
C GLU A 58 8.65 -33.25 -36.51
N ALA A 59 9.53 -33.11 -35.52
CA ALA A 59 9.44 -32.03 -34.53
C ALA A 59 9.56 -30.66 -35.21
N LEU A 60 10.45 -30.49 -36.17
CA LEU A 60 10.59 -29.25 -36.94
C LEU A 60 9.30 -28.90 -37.70
N LYS A 61 8.69 -29.85 -38.40
CA LYS A 61 7.42 -29.64 -39.13
C LYS A 61 6.29 -29.17 -38.20
N ILE A 62 6.21 -29.73 -37.01
CA ILE A 62 5.24 -29.28 -36.01
C ILE A 62 5.59 -27.87 -35.51
N ALA A 63 6.86 -27.58 -35.25
CA ALA A 63 7.32 -26.28 -34.80
C ALA A 63 7.05 -25.13 -35.81
N GLU A 64 7.00 -25.41 -37.10
CA GLU A 64 6.60 -24.48 -38.17
C GLU A 64 5.15 -23.96 -37.97
N THR A 65 4.29 -24.78 -37.38
CA THR A 65 2.86 -24.45 -37.15
C THR A 65 2.62 -23.75 -35.82
N VAL A 66 3.59 -23.77 -34.90
CA VAL A 66 3.48 -23.23 -33.57
C VAL A 66 3.46 -21.69 -33.59
N ARG A 67 2.63 -21.09 -32.77
CA ARG A 67 2.49 -19.63 -32.60
C ARG A 67 2.62 -19.25 -31.13
N SER A 68 2.79 -17.96 -30.90
CA SER A 68 2.85 -17.39 -29.54
C SER A 68 1.69 -17.86 -28.68
N GLU A 69 1.97 -18.10 -27.41
CA GLU A 69 1.03 -18.55 -26.38
C GLU A 69 0.42 -19.96 -26.59
N TYR A 70 0.85 -20.72 -27.61
CA TYR A 70 0.50 -22.14 -27.68
C TYR A 70 1.07 -22.87 -26.48
N VAL A 71 0.30 -23.80 -25.93
CA VAL A 71 0.75 -24.71 -24.87
C VAL A 71 1.34 -25.95 -25.51
N VAL A 72 2.60 -26.21 -25.20
CA VAL A 72 3.34 -27.33 -25.79
C VAL A 72 4.04 -28.19 -24.73
N GLU A 73 4.22 -29.47 -25.07
CA GLU A 73 5.10 -30.39 -24.39
C GLU A 73 6.26 -30.67 -25.36
N VAL A 74 7.49 -30.51 -24.88
CA VAL A 74 8.70 -30.80 -25.63
C VAL A 74 9.56 -31.82 -24.90
N GLN A 75 10.18 -32.72 -25.65
CA GLN A 75 11.21 -33.65 -25.18
C GLN A 75 12.50 -33.40 -25.92
N GLY A 76 13.61 -33.42 -25.25
CA GLY A 76 14.88 -33.15 -25.87
C GLY A 76 16.06 -33.20 -24.91
N THR A 77 17.26 -33.13 -25.44
CA THR A 77 18.52 -33.20 -24.72
C THR A 77 19.02 -31.78 -24.41
N VAL A 78 19.42 -31.56 -23.18
CA VAL A 78 20.01 -30.28 -22.76
C VAL A 78 21.44 -30.20 -23.27
N THR A 79 21.75 -29.13 -23.97
CA THR A 79 23.09 -28.83 -24.50
C THR A 79 23.56 -27.45 -24.07
N LYS A 80 24.86 -27.26 -24.07
CA LYS A 80 25.46 -25.94 -23.84
C LYS A 80 25.31 -25.08 -25.07
N ARG A 81 24.99 -23.80 -24.89
CA ARG A 81 25.00 -22.84 -26.03
C ARG A 81 26.43 -22.51 -26.44
N ASP A 82 26.58 -22.18 -27.70
CA ASP A 82 27.85 -21.61 -28.16
C ASP A 82 28.14 -20.30 -27.42
N PRO A 83 29.39 -20.02 -27.05
CA PRO A 83 29.75 -18.83 -26.28
C PRO A 83 29.19 -17.50 -26.84
N GLU A 84 29.10 -17.40 -28.17
CA GLU A 84 28.57 -16.23 -28.90
C GLU A 84 27.05 -16.08 -28.79
N THR A 85 26.33 -17.16 -28.43
CA THR A 85 24.87 -17.21 -28.37
C THR A 85 24.34 -17.23 -26.92
N VAL A 86 25.22 -17.20 -25.93
CA VAL A 86 24.83 -17.12 -24.50
C VAL A 86 23.95 -15.89 -24.27
N ASN A 87 22.81 -16.06 -23.61
CA ASN A 87 21.91 -14.97 -23.29
C ASN A 87 21.96 -14.62 -21.79
N PRO A 88 22.67 -13.56 -21.39
CA PRO A 88 22.81 -13.17 -19.99
C PRO A 88 21.51 -12.61 -19.36
N LYS A 89 20.49 -12.31 -20.17
CA LYS A 89 19.21 -11.75 -19.71
C LYS A 89 18.29 -12.77 -19.07
N ILE A 90 18.52 -14.07 -19.30
CA ILE A 90 17.72 -15.15 -18.70
C ILE A 90 18.61 -16.11 -17.90
N LYS A 91 18.07 -16.65 -16.82
CA LYS A 91 18.82 -17.55 -15.91
C LYS A 91 19.33 -18.81 -16.59
N THR A 92 18.62 -19.29 -17.60
CA THR A 92 18.93 -20.49 -18.39
C THR A 92 19.82 -20.21 -19.59
N GLY A 93 20.30 -18.99 -19.75
CA GLY A 93 20.96 -18.51 -20.97
C GLY A 93 22.25 -19.21 -21.39
N GLN A 94 22.83 -20.04 -20.52
CA GLN A 94 24.01 -20.88 -20.80
C GLN A 94 23.65 -22.17 -21.56
N VAL A 95 22.39 -22.59 -21.51
CA VAL A 95 21.93 -23.87 -22.04
C VAL A 95 20.76 -23.71 -22.99
N GLU A 96 20.53 -24.72 -23.79
CA GLU A 96 19.35 -24.85 -24.63
C GLU A 96 18.94 -26.33 -24.70
N VAL A 97 17.76 -26.62 -25.20
CA VAL A 97 17.26 -27.99 -25.36
C VAL A 97 17.12 -28.32 -26.81
N GLN A 98 17.87 -29.32 -27.27
CA GLN A 98 17.76 -29.89 -28.64
C GLN A 98 16.55 -30.82 -28.64
N VAL A 99 15.47 -30.40 -29.32
CA VAL A 99 14.18 -31.08 -29.29
C VAL A 99 14.17 -32.30 -30.22
N THR A 100 13.74 -33.43 -29.64
CA THR A 100 13.51 -34.69 -30.39
C THR A 100 12.02 -34.93 -30.62
N ASN A 101 11.15 -34.42 -29.75
CA ASN A 101 9.70 -34.58 -29.89
C ASN A 101 8.96 -33.35 -29.35
N ILE A 102 7.88 -32.97 -30.04
CA ILE A 102 6.96 -31.91 -29.59
C ILE A 102 5.52 -32.35 -29.75
N LYS A 103 4.68 -31.97 -28.79
CA LYS A 103 3.23 -32.11 -28.84
C LYS A 103 2.58 -30.76 -28.55
N VAL A 104 1.74 -30.29 -29.46
CA VAL A 104 0.85 -29.14 -29.18
C VAL A 104 -0.29 -29.64 -28.32
N ILE A 105 -0.34 -29.18 -27.08
CA ILE A 105 -1.39 -29.54 -26.11
C ILE A 105 -2.63 -28.69 -26.39
N ASN A 106 -2.45 -27.39 -26.57
CA ASN A 106 -3.53 -26.47 -26.91
C ASN A 106 -3.02 -25.29 -27.76
N LYS A 107 -3.86 -24.81 -28.64
CA LYS A 107 -3.61 -23.61 -29.44
C LYS A 107 -4.10 -22.36 -28.72
N SER A 108 -3.59 -21.23 -29.15
CA SER A 108 -4.01 -19.92 -28.66
C SER A 108 -4.46 -19.05 -29.82
N GLU A 109 -5.47 -18.25 -29.61
CA GLU A 109 -5.73 -17.07 -30.42
C GLU A 109 -4.68 -16.00 -30.14
N THR A 110 -4.60 -14.98 -30.99
CA THR A 110 -3.71 -13.84 -30.77
C THR A 110 -4.19 -13.06 -29.53
N PRO A 111 -3.35 -12.92 -28.48
CA PRO A 111 -3.73 -12.13 -27.31
C PRO A 111 -4.05 -10.68 -27.67
N PRO A 112 -4.94 -10.00 -26.92
CA PRO A 112 -5.30 -8.61 -27.16
C PRO A 112 -4.17 -7.62 -26.86
N PHE A 113 -3.11 -8.06 -26.19
CA PHE A 113 -1.88 -7.32 -25.92
C PHE A 113 -0.69 -8.27 -25.83
N SER A 114 0.53 -7.73 -25.99
CA SER A 114 1.75 -8.52 -25.88
C SER A 114 1.99 -8.98 -24.44
N ILE A 115 2.32 -10.28 -24.29
CA ILE A 115 2.64 -10.88 -22.98
C ILE A 115 4.15 -10.89 -22.74
N ASN A 116 4.95 -10.95 -23.79
CA ASN A 116 6.39 -11.14 -23.76
C ASN A 116 7.20 -9.83 -23.82
N GLU A 117 6.56 -8.70 -24.05
CA GLU A 117 7.20 -7.38 -24.06
C GLU A 117 7.16 -6.73 -22.67
N GLU A 118 8.27 -6.13 -22.28
CA GLU A 118 8.35 -5.30 -21.07
C GLU A 118 7.71 -3.92 -21.35
N ASN A 119 7.13 -3.30 -20.31
CA ASN A 119 6.56 -1.95 -20.36
C ASN A 119 5.51 -1.71 -21.46
N VAL A 120 4.67 -2.69 -21.71
CA VAL A 120 3.58 -2.54 -22.69
C VAL A 120 2.59 -1.48 -22.20
N ASN A 121 2.42 -0.42 -22.99
CA ASN A 121 1.43 0.61 -22.72
C ASN A 121 0.04 0.12 -23.16
N VAL A 122 -0.63 -0.60 -22.29
CA VAL A 122 -1.99 -1.13 -22.51
C VAL A 122 -2.93 -0.50 -21.50
N ASP A 123 -4.11 -0.11 -21.94
CA ASP A 123 -5.17 0.39 -21.09
C ASP A 123 -5.46 -0.60 -19.94
N GLU A 124 -5.57 -0.08 -18.73
CA GLU A 124 -5.75 -0.90 -17.53
C GLU A 124 -7.03 -1.74 -17.59
N ASN A 125 -8.12 -1.22 -18.18
CA ASN A 125 -9.37 -1.97 -18.30
C ASN A 125 -9.21 -3.21 -19.20
N ILE A 126 -8.39 -3.13 -20.24
CA ILE A 126 -8.07 -4.29 -21.10
C ILE A 126 -7.27 -5.32 -20.30
N ARG A 127 -6.27 -4.88 -19.55
CA ARG A 127 -5.48 -5.75 -18.65
C ARG A 127 -6.36 -6.43 -17.61
N LEU A 128 -7.31 -5.72 -16.99
CA LEU A 128 -8.22 -6.25 -16.00
C LEU A 128 -9.27 -7.20 -16.60
N LYS A 129 -9.76 -6.92 -17.82
CA LYS A 129 -10.69 -7.80 -18.53
C LYS A 129 -10.04 -9.13 -18.89
N TYR A 130 -8.80 -9.10 -19.34
CA TYR A 130 -8.01 -10.29 -19.69
C TYR A 130 -6.95 -10.59 -18.62
N ARG A 131 -7.32 -10.48 -17.35
CA ARG A 131 -6.37 -10.56 -16.22
C ARG A 131 -5.56 -11.85 -16.20
N TYR A 132 -6.13 -12.97 -16.61
CA TYR A 132 -5.42 -14.25 -16.74
C TYR A 132 -4.28 -14.22 -17.79
N LEU A 133 -4.33 -13.34 -18.78
CA LEU A 133 -3.22 -13.10 -19.72
C LEU A 133 -2.21 -12.12 -19.11
N ASP A 134 -2.66 -11.06 -18.48
CA ASP A 134 -1.82 -10.08 -17.81
C ASP A 134 -0.97 -10.73 -16.70
N LEU A 135 -1.53 -11.69 -15.97
CA LEU A 135 -0.81 -12.47 -14.95
C LEU A 135 0.29 -13.40 -15.52
N ARG A 136 0.30 -13.67 -16.83
CA ARG A 136 1.41 -14.39 -17.51
C ARG A 136 2.63 -13.50 -17.72
N ARG A 137 2.48 -12.18 -17.69
CA ARG A 137 3.59 -11.26 -17.89
C ARG A 137 4.58 -11.41 -16.75
N GLN A 138 5.85 -11.43 -17.09
CA GLN A 138 6.94 -11.71 -16.15
C GLN A 138 6.92 -10.77 -14.93
N GLU A 139 6.62 -9.50 -15.16
CA GLU A 139 6.55 -8.49 -14.11
C GLU A 139 5.51 -8.84 -13.02
N LEU A 140 4.29 -9.22 -13.42
CA LEU A 140 3.25 -9.60 -12.48
C LEU A 140 3.52 -10.96 -11.86
N ALA A 141 4.00 -11.93 -12.63
CA ALA A 141 4.40 -13.22 -12.09
C ALA A 141 5.45 -13.07 -10.97
N GLN A 142 6.44 -12.18 -11.14
CA GLN A 142 7.44 -11.87 -10.12
C GLN A 142 6.80 -11.19 -8.89
N THR A 143 5.86 -10.28 -9.09
CA THR A 143 5.11 -9.64 -7.99
C THR A 143 4.39 -10.68 -7.13
N PHE A 144 3.69 -11.63 -7.75
CA PHE A 144 2.99 -12.69 -7.00
C PHE A 144 3.94 -13.72 -6.37
N LYS A 145 5.08 -13.99 -6.99
CA LYS A 145 6.13 -14.81 -6.39
C LYS A 145 6.68 -14.14 -5.12
N MET A 146 6.95 -12.85 -5.18
CA MET A 146 7.39 -12.08 -4.02
C MET A 146 6.30 -11.99 -2.94
N ARG A 147 5.03 -11.77 -3.33
CA ARG A 147 3.89 -11.81 -2.40
C ARG A 147 3.85 -13.12 -1.62
N HIS A 148 4.01 -14.26 -2.31
CA HIS A 148 4.08 -15.56 -1.66
C HIS A 148 5.24 -15.65 -0.67
N GLN A 149 6.44 -15.17 -1.05
CA GLN A 149 7.63 -15.20 -0.18
C GLN A 149 7.43 -14.30 1.06
N ILE A 150 6.88 -13.10 0.89
CA ILE A 150 6.55 -12.18 1.98
C ILE A 150 5.59 -12.85 2.97
N THR A 151 4.48 -13.41 2.47
CA THR A 151 3.48 -14.09 3.30
C THR A 151 4.10 -15.27 4.07
N ARG A 152 4.92 -16.05 3.40
CA ARG A 152 5.63 -17.18 4.05
C ARG A 152 6.58 -16.70 5.14
N SER A 153 7.36 -15.66 4.89
CA SER A 153 8.31 -15.09 5.86
C SER A 153 7.60 -14.56 7.10
N ILE A 154 6.47 -13.87 6.91
CA ILE A 154 5.64 -13.37 8.02
C ILE A 154 5.11 -14.53 8.86
N ARG A 155 4.51 -15.56 8.24
CA ARG A 155 4.02 -16.73 8.96
C ARG A 155 5.12 -17.41 9.76
N GLN A 156 6.27 -17.64 9.13
CA GLN A 156 7.40 -18.28 9.80
C GLN A 156 7.86 -17.48 11.03
N TYR A 157 7.96 -16.15 10.90
CA TYR A 157 8.34 -15.32 12.04
C TYR A 157 7.33 -15.44 13.19
N LEU A 158 6.05 -15.30 12.88
CA LEU A 158 4.99 -15.31 13.91
C LEU A 158 4.84 -16.70 14.56
N ASP A 159 4.99 -17.77 13.78
CA ASP A 159 4.98 -19.15 14.31
C ASP A 159 6.18 -19.38 15.26
N ASP A 160 7.38 -18.93 14.87
CA ASP A 160 8.59 -19.04 15.68
C ASP A 160 8.49 -18.24 17.01
N GLU A 161 7.76 -17.11 16.98
CA GLU A 161 7.48 -16.26 18.15
C GLU A 161 6.30 -16.77 19.01
N GLY A 162 5.69 -17.90 18.66
CA GLY A 162 4.63 -18.56 19.43
C GLY A 162 3.24 -17.96 19.23
N PHE A 163 2.99 -17.29 18.12
CA PHE A 163 1.64 -16.84 17.75
C PHE A 163 0.82 -17.98 17.17
N PHE A 164 -0.48 -17.97 17.44
CA PHE A 164 -1.43 -18.89 16.85
C PHE A 164 -2.18 -18.23 15.68
N ASP A 165 -2.21 -18.92 14.53
CA ASP A 165 -3.04 -18.55 13.37
C ASP A 165 -4.47 -19.01 13.65
N ILE A 166 -5.38 -18.07 13.91
CA ILE A 166 -6.78 -18.36 14.26
C ILE A 166 -7.70 -17.60 13.33
N GLU A 167 -8.57 -18.34 12.64
CA GLU A 167 -9.62 -17.77 11.80
C GLU A 167 -10.75 -17.16 12.64
N THR A 168 -11.28 -16.04 12.17
CA THR A 168 -12.44 -15.35 12.72
C THR A 168 -13.57 -15.32 11.71
N PRO A 169 -14.84 -15.13 12.13
CA PRO A 169 -15.97 -15.14 11.22
C PRO A 169 -15.88 -14.07 10.13
N VAL A 170 -16.31 -14.44 8.92
CA VAL A 170 -16.54 -13.50 7.81
C VAL A 170 -18.00 -12.99 7.81
N LEU A 171 -18.96 -13.81 8.21
CA LEU A 171 -20.34 -13.39 8.42
C LEU A 171 -20.50 -12.87 9.85
N THR A 172 -20.44 -11.54 10.01
CA THR A 172 -20.45 -10.88 11.31
C THR A 172 -21.67 -9.99 11.47
N LYS A 173 -21.82 -9.40 12.64
CA LYS A 173 -22.77 -8.33 12.89
C LYS A 173 -22.19 -7.00 12.37
N SER A 174 -23.04 -6.15 11.79
CA SER A 174 -22.64 -4.79 11.43
C SER A 174 -22.22 -4.00 12.68
N THR A 175 -21.03 -3.42 12.62
CA THR A 175 -20.49 -2.57 13.66
C THR A 175 -19.88 -1.31 13.04
N PRO A 176 -20.09 -0.13 13.59
CA PRO A 176 -19.56 1.10 13.03
C PRO A 176 -18.03 1.20 13.30
N GLU A 177 -17.22 1.03 12.24
CA GLU A 177 -15.75 1.13 12.30
C GLU A 177 -15.18 2.16 11.30
N GLY A 178 -15.93 3.21 11.00
CA GLY A 178 -15.45 4.31 10.13
C GLY A 178 -15.86 4.19 8.67
N ALA A 179 -15.73 3.03 8.02
CA ALA A 179 -16.23 2.78 6.67
C ALA A 179 -17.66 2.20 6.68
N ARG A 180 -18.31 2.15 5.52
CA ARG A 180 -19.57 1.43 5.37
C ARG A 180 -19.31 -0.06 5.25
N ASP A 181 -20.23 -0.87 5.83
CA ASP A 181 -20.18 -2.32 5.73
C ASP A 181 -20.83 -2.81 4.43
N TYR A 182 -20.28 -3.89 3.86
CA TYR A 182 -20.99 -4.71 2.89
C TYR A 182 -21.98 -5.62 3.63
N LEU A 183 -23.25 -5.55 3.26
CA LEU A 183 -24.32 -6.30 3.89
C LEU A 183 -24.66 -7.56 3.10
N VAL A 184 -24.89 -8.66 3.81
CA VAL A 184 -25.30 -9.95 3.25
C VAL A 184 -26.64 -10.35 3.89
N PRO A 185 -27.73 -10.41 3.12
CA PRO A 185 -29.04 -10.75 3.68
C PRO A 185 -29.10 -12.19 4.17
N SER A 186 -29.79 -12.42 5.29
CA SER A 186 -30.05 -13.75 5.82
C SER A 186 -31.31 -14.37 5.20
N ARG A 187 -31.19 -15.55 4.65
CA ARG A 187 -32.37 -16.30 4.17
C ARG A 187 -33.17 -16.94 5.33
N VAL A 188 -32.53 -17.18 6.46
CA VAL A 188 -33.11 -17.86 7.61
C VAL A 188 -33.82 -16.90 8.57
N HIS A 189 -33.36 -15.65 8.60
CA HIS A 189 -33.88 -14.59 9.46
C HIS A 189 -34.34 -13.43 8.57
N ASP A 190 -35.62 -13.38 8.27
CA ASP A 190 -36.21 -12.36 7.39
C ASP A 190 -35.96 -10.94 7.91
N GLY A 191 -35.44 -10.08 7.03
CA GLY A 191 -35.11 -8.68 7.35
C GLY A 191 -33.83 -8.47 8.14
N GLU A 192 -33.08 -9.53 8.47
CA GLU A 192 -31.80 -9.46 9.13
C GLU A 192 -30.64 -9.66 8.16
N PHE A 193 -29.50 -9.02 8.45
CA PHE A 193 -28.31 -9.02 7.61
C PHE A 193 -27.07 -9.38 8.42
N TYR A 194 -26.19 -10.16 7.79
CA TYR A 194 -24.79 -10.19 8.18
C TYR A 194 -24.06 -9.00 7.55
N ALA A 195 -22.94 -8.64 8.11
CA ALA A 195 -21.97 -7.72 7.51
C ALA A 195 -20.65 -8.44 7.25
N LEU A 196 -19.97 -8.09 6.15
CA LEU A 196 -18.60 -8.51 5.93
C LEU A 196 -17.66 -7.67 6.80
N PRO A 197 -16.64 -8.26 7.47
CA PRO A 197 -15.85 -7.56 8.47
C PRO A 197 -14.93 -6.53 7.84
N GLN A 198 -14.86 -5.34 8.43
CA GLN A 198 -13.86 -4.33 8.08
C GLN A 198 -12.48 -4.68 8.63
N SER A 199 -12.45 -5.38 9.75
CA SER A 199 -11.29 -6.01 10.37
C SER A 199 -11.77 -7.02 11.42
N PRO A 200 -10.93 -7.95 11.91
CA PRO A 200 -11.28 -8.86 13.01
C PRO A 200 -11.11 -8.24 14.40
N GLN A 201 -11.20 -6.91 14.55
CA GLN A 201 -10.86 -6.17 15.77
C GLN A 201 -11.53 -6.72 17.02
N LEU A 202 -12.83 -6.94 17.00
CA LEU A 202 -13.56 -7.39 18.19
C LEU A 202 -13.23 -8.84 18.54
N PHE A 203 -13.09 -9.70 17.54
CA PHE A 203 -12.79 -11.11 17.74
C PHE A 203 -11.39 -11.34 18.26
N LYS A 204 -10.39 -10.60 17.79
CA LYS A 204 -9.02 -10.72 18.31
C LYS A 204 -8.90 -10.29 19.77
N GLN A 205 -9.65 -9.27 20.18
CA GLN A 205 -9.76 -8.88 21.59
C GLN A 205 -10.42 -9.98 22.43
N LEU A 206 -11.47 -10.60 21.93
CA LEU A 206 -12.09 -11.78 22.58
C LEU A 206 -11.12 -12.96 22.70
N LEU A 207 -10.25 -13.17 21.69
CA LEU A 207 -9.21 -14.21 21.76
C LEU A 207 -8.19 -13.92 22.88
N MET A 208 -7.85 -12.65 23.11
CA MET A 208 -6.99 -12.28 24.25
C MET A 208 -7.69 -12.58 25.59
N ILE A 209 -8.97 -12.23 25.72
CA ILE A 209 -9.78 -12.56 26.92
C ILE A 209 -9.91 -14.08 27.07
N SER A 210 -9.91 -14.83 25.98
CA SER A 210 -9.93 -16.30 25.95
C SER A 210 -8.60 -16.95 26.35
N GLY A 211 -7.54 -16.18 26.58
CA GLY A 211 -6.24 -16.65 27.03
C GLY A 211 -5.31 -17.18 25.94
N PHE A 212 -5.54 -16.83 24.67
CA PHE A 212 -4.66 -17.25 23.57
C PHE A 212 -3.33 -16.48 23.55
N ASP A 213 -3.22 -15.37 24.22
CA ASP A 213 -1.99 -14.60 24.44
C ASP A 213 -1.37 -13.95 23.20
N LYS A 214 -1.14 -14.69 22.16
CA LYS A 214 -0.54 -14.25 20.91
C LYS A 214 -1.32 -14.83 19.72
N TYR A 215 -1.95 -13.94 18.97
CA TYR A 215 -2.79 -14.26 17.81
C TYR A 215 -2.30 -13.57 16.56
N TYR A 216 -2.39 -14.23 15.43
CA TYR A 216 -2.36 -13.57 14.14
C TYR A 216 -3.32 -14.20 13.15
N GLN A 217 -3.63 -13.46 12.09
CA GLN A 217 -4.37 -13.97 10.95
C GLN A 217 -3.99 -13.18 9.69
N ILE A 218 -3.79 -13.85 8.57
CA ILE A 218 -3.72 -13.19 7.26
C ILE A 218 -5.12 -13.24 6.68
N VAL A 219 -5.83 -12.12 6.76
CA VAL A 219 -7.30 -12.07 6.66
C VAL A 219 -7.79 -11.11 5.60
N LYS A 220 -8.86 -11.46 4.91
CA LYS A 220 -9.62 -10.57 4.05
C LYS A 220 -10.44 -9.59 4.89
N CYS A 221 -10.33 -8.31 4.52
CA CYS A 221 -11.11 -7.21 5.08
C CYS A 221 -11.91 -6.55 3.95
N PHE A 222 -13.07 -5.98 4.31
CA PHE A 222 -14.03 -5.44 3.36
C PHE A 222 -14.46 -4.04 3.81
N ARG A 223 -14.38 -3.05 2.92
CA ARG A 223 -14.81 -1.68 3.20
C ARG A 223 -15.49 -1.09 1.97
N ASP A 224 -16.71 -0.63 2.13
CA ASP A 224 -17.45 0.08 1.09
C ASP A 224 -17.15 1.57 1.19
N GLU A 225 -16.07 1.97 0.54
CA GLU A 225 -15.54 3.34 0.52
C GLU A 225 -15.30 3.80 -0.93
N ASP A 226 -15.08 5.09 -1.10
CA ASP A 226 -14.61 5.65 -2.37
C ASP A 226 -13.22 5.12 -2.70
N LEU A 227 -13.10 4.48 -3.86
CA LEU A 227 -11.88 3.81 -4.28
C LEU A 227 -10.88 4.79 -4.90
N ARG A 228 -9.61 4.61 -4.55
CA ARG A 228 -8.46 5.32 -5.10
C ARG A 228 -7.44 4.30 -5.62
N ALA A 229 -6.33 4.78 -6.19
CA ALA A 229 -5.27 3.90 -6.70
C ALA A 229 -4.66 2.98 -5.63
N ASP A 230 -4.73 3.38 -4.36
CA ASP A 230 -4.20 2.66 -3.20
C ASP A 230 -5.29 2.03 -2.31
N ARG A 231 -6.54 1.93 -2.79
CA ARG A 231 -7.68 1.35 -2.06
C ARG A 231 -8.46 0.36 -2.90
N GLN A 232 -8.90 -0.71 -2.27
CA GLN A 232 -9.75 -1.77 -2.82
C GLN A 232 -10.91 -2.06 -1.86
N PRO A 233 -12.10 -2.45 -2.37
CA PRO A 233 -13.23 -2.77 -1.50
C PRO A 233 -13.00 -4.05 -0.69
N GLU A 234 -12.14 -4.92 -1.17
CA GLU A 234 -11.61 -6.08 -0.46
C GLU A 234 -10.08 -6.09 -0.54
N PHE A 235 -9.44 -6.27 0.59
CA PHE A 235 -7.98 -6.26 0.73
C PHE A 235 -7.54 -7.25 1.81
N THR A 236 -6.23 -7.46 1.94
CA THR A 236 -5.68 -8.42 2.90
C THR A 236 -4.86 -7.71 3.96
N GLN A 237 -5.12 -8.03 5.22
CA GLN A 237 -4.29 -7.60 6.35
C GLN A 237 -3.54 -8.77 6.96
N VAL A 238 -2.34 -8.48 7.50
CA VAL A 238 -1.72 -9.27 8.55
C VAL A 238 -2.19 -8.66 9.86
N ASP A 239 -3.10 -9.33 10.53
CA ASP A 239 -3.71 -8.87 11.78
C ASP A 239 -3.10 -9.60 12.96
N ILE A 240 -2.66 -8.86 13.98
CA ILE A 240 -1.86 -9.36 15.10
C ILE A 240 -2.40 -8.77 16.41
N GLU A 241 -2.50 -9.60 17.47
CA GLU A 241 -2.88 -9.16 18.81
C GLU A 241 -2.08 -9.94 19.85
N MET A 242 -1.68 -9.26 20.92
CA MET A 242 -0.84 -9.79 22.02
C MET A 242 -1.38 -9.35 23.38
N SER A 243 -1.31 -10.24 24.36
CA SER A 243 -1.65 -9.94 25.75
C SER A 243 -0.42 -9.57 26.56
N PHE A 244 -0.61 -8.82 27.66
CA PHE A 244 0.43 -8.42 28.62
C PHE A 244 1.60 -7.68 27.98
N VAL A 245 1.30 -6.76 27.08
CA VAL A 245 2.25 -5.96 26.30
C VAL A 245 1.98 -4.48 26.45
N ASP A 246 3.03 -3.70 26.27
CA ASP A 246 2.94 -2.25 26.04
C ASP A 246 3.18 -1.90 24.55
N GLN A 247 3.17 -0.61 24.26
CA GLN A 247 3.37 -0.08 22.92
C GLN A 247 4.73 -0.51 22.33
N GLU A 248 5.78 -0.49 23.15
CA GLU A 248 7.13 -0.83 22.71
C GLU A 248 7.26 -2.30 22.31
N ASP A 249 6.63 -3.20 23.06
CA ASP A 249 6.64 -4.64 22.76
C ASP A 249 6.03 -4.93 21.39
N VAL A 250 4.90 -4.30 21.05
CA VAL A 250 4.24 -4.48 19.75
C VAL A 250 5.05 -3.86 18.63
N MET A 251 5.61 -2.67 18.83
CA MET A 251 6.44 -1.99 17.84
C MET A 251 7.72 -2.79 17.57
N GLN A 252 8.39 -3.30 18.60
CA GLN A 252 9.60 -4.11 18.44
C GLN A 252 9.31 -5.39 17.68
N MET A 253 8.26 -6.12 18.01
CA MET A 253 7.83 -7.33 17.30
C MET A 253 7.59 -7.04 15.81
N GLY A 254 6.84 -5.98 15.50
CA GLY A 254 6.56 -5.57 14.12
C GLY A 254 7.82 -5.18 13.35
N GLU A 255 8.75 -4.50 14.01
CA GLU A 255 10.03 -4.08 13.45
C GLU A 255 10.93 -5.27 13.11
N GLU A 256 11.08 -6.23 14.02
CA GLU A 256 11.87 -7.45 13.80
C GLU A 256 11.29 -8.32 12.68
N MET A 257 9.96 -8.45 12.64
CA MET A 257 9.25 -9.15 11.57
C MET A 257 9.53 -8.51 10.20
N LEU A 258 9.39 -7.20 10.07
CA LEU A 258 9.61 -6.48 8.82
C LEU A 258 11.08 -6.54 8.37
N LYS A 259 12.03 -6.44 9.29
CA LYS A 259 13.47 -6.62 8.99
C LYS A 259 13.76 -8.00 8.43
N LYS A 260 13.20 -9.05 9.04
CA LYS A 260 13.33 -10.43 8.53
C LYS A 260 12.74 -10.55 7.11
N VAL A 261 11.53 -10.04 6.89
CA VAL A 261 10.88 -10.05 5.57
C VAL A 261 11.76 -9.38 4.52
N VAL A 262 12.21 -8.15 4.77
CA VAL A 262 13.06 -7.40 3.82
C VAL A 262 14.37 -8.14 3.53
N LYS A 263 15.02 -8.67 4.55
CA LYS A 263 16.24 -9.46 4.38
C LYS A 263 16.02 -10.68 3.48
N GLU A 264 14.94 -11.43 3.69
CA GLU A 264 14.65 -12.65 2.93
C GLU A 264 14.22 -12.38 1.48
N VAL A 265 13.44 -11.32 1.23
CA VAL A 265 12.87 -11.08 -0.11
C VAL A 265 13.66 -10.09 -0.96
N LYS A 266 14.42 -9.18 -0.34
CA LYS A 266 15.23 -8.16 -1.02
C LYS A 266 16.73 -8.36 -0.85
N SER A 267 17.17 -9.24 0.04
CA SER A 267 18.58 -9.39 0.45
C SER A 267 19.19 -8.08 0.98
N VAL A 268 18.38 -7.25 1.63
CA VAL A 268 18.78 -5.99 2.25
C VAL A 268 18.69 -6.12 3.76
N GLU A 269 19.75 -5.79 4.46
CA GLU A 269 19.75 -5.71 5.92
C GLU A 269 19.43 -4.28 6.38
N ILE A 270 18.44 -4.15 7.25
CA ILE A 270 18.11 -2.88 7.90
C ILE A 270 18.67 -2.92 9.31
N ASN A 271 19.67 -2.06 9.55
CA ASN A 271 20.37 -1.99 10.82
C ASN A 271 19.77 -0.91 11.73
N GLY A 272 19.82 -1.16 13.04
CA GLY A 272 19.30 -0.26 14.04
C GLY A 272 17.77 -0.29 14.18
N ALA A 273 17.24 0.48 15.13
CA ALA A 273 15.81 0.64 15.33
C ALA A 273 15.21 1.55 14.25
N PHE A 274 13.96 1.35 13.90
CA PHE A 274 13.25 2.28 13.04
C PHE A 274 13.10 3.63 13.77
N PRO A 275 13.31 4.75 13.07
CA PRO A 275 13.10 6.07 13.65
C PRO A 275 11.68 6.20 14.21
N ARG A 276 11.53 7.02 15.25
CA ARG A 276 10.25 7.35 15.88
C ARG A 276 10.01 8.83 15.79
N MET A 277 8.79 9.18 15.49
CA MET A 277 8.33 10.55 15.35
C MET A 277 6.94 10.66 15.95
N THR A 278 6.69 11.73 16.70
CA THR A 278 5.32 11.97 17.17
C THR A 278 4.45 12.45 16.01
N TYR A 279 3.14 12.22 16.12
CA TYR A 279 2.16 12.76 15.15
C TYR A 279 2.31 14.28 14.99
N LYS A 280 2.44 15.01 16.09
CA LYS A 280 2.65 16.47 16.09
C LYS A 280 3.91 16.87 15.31
N GLU A 281 5.00 16.13 15.51
CA GLU A 281 6.25 16.37 14.79
C GLU A 281 6.12 16.05 13.30
N ALA A 282 5.49 14.94 12.94
CA ALA A 282 5.24 14.55 11.55
C ALA A 282 4.43 15.63 10.81
N MET A 283 3.36 16.10 11.41
CA MET A 283 2.54 17.19 10.85
C MET A 283 3.30 18.51 10.76
N ARG A 284 4.10 18.84 11.77
CA ARG A 284 4.88 20.08 11.80
C ARG A 284 5.96 20.10 10.72
N ARG A 285 6.72 19.00 10.57
CA ARG A 285 7.90 18.93 9.67
C ARG A 285 7.54 18.54 8.24
N TYR A 286 6.56 17.67 8.05
CA TYR A 286 6.26 17.07 6.76
C TYR A 286 4.85 17.37 6.26
N GLY A 287 3.98 17.91 7.10
CA GLY A 287 2.59 18.17 6.76
C GLY A 287 1.78 16.89 6.49
N SER A 288 2.22 15.75 7.03
CA SER A 288 1.62 14.44 6.80
C SER A 288 1.83 13.53 8.01
N ASP A 289 0.85 12.72 8.32
CA ASP A 289 0.90 11.62 9.28
C ASP A 289 1.72 10.40 8.79
N LYS A 290 2.06 10.38 7.52
CA LYS A 290 2.86 9.35 6.84
C LYS A 290 3.96 9.97 5.98
N PRO A 291 4.98 10.57 6.61
CA PRO A 291 6.00 11.32 5.89
C PRO A 291 6.91 10.42 5.05
N ASP A 292 7.20 10.85 3.83
CA ASP A 292 8.28 10.29 3.03
C ASP A 292 9.59 10.97 3.44
N THR A 293 10.47 10.21 4.07
CA THR A 293 11.76 10.69 4.60
C THR A 293 12.94 10.35 3.69
N ARG A 294 12.67 9.90 2.45
CA ARG A 294 13.74 9.58 1.47
C ARG A 294 14.42 10.83 0.89
N PHE A 295 13.85 11.99 1.10
CA PHE A 295 14.35 13.28 0.65
C PHE A 295 14.12 14.36 1.69
N GLU A 296 14.87 15.41 1.64
CA GLU A 296 14.73 16.60 2.47
C GLU A 296 13.48 17.43 2.04
N MET A 297 13.48 18.72 2.21
CA MET A 297 12.39 19.66 1.94
C MET A 297 11.30 19.62 3.02
N GLU A 298 11.71 19.83 4.27
CA GLU A 298 10.78 19.95 5.38
C GLU A 298 9.98 21.27 5.31
N LEU A 299 8.84 21.30 5.97
CA LEU A 299 8.06 22.51 6.19
C LEU A 299 8.71 23.36 7.26
N ILE A 300 8.93 24.63 6.95
CA ILE A 300 9.63 25.59 7.83
C ILE A 300 8.64 26.67 8.25
N ASP A 301 8.47 26.85 9.56
CA ASP A 301 7.63 27.92 10.10
C ASP A 301 8.30 29.28 9.89
N VAL A 302 7.61 30.14 9.19
CA VAL A 302 8.02 31.52 8.91
C VAL A 302 6.95 32.55 9.33
N SER A 303 6.07 32.16 10.24
CA SER A 303 4.95 32.99 10.71
C SER A 303 5.39 34.33 11.30
N GLN A 304 6.63 34.42 11.84
CA GLN A 304 7.17 35.70 12.31
C GLN A 304 7.26 36.75 11.19
N LEU A 305 7.54 36.35 9.93
CA LEU A 305 7.57 37.28 8.80
C LEU A 305 6.20 37.92 8.55
N GLY A 306 5.13 37.23 8.85
CA GLY A 306 3.77 37.76 8.71
C GLY A 306 3.47 38.95 9.62
N ARG A 307 4.22 39.11 10.73
CA ARG A 307 4.08 40.26 11.64
C ARG A 307 4.85 41.48 11.14
N ASP A 308 5.99 41.24 10.50
CA ASP A 308 6.99 42.26 10.18
C ASP A 308 6.87 42.78 8.74
N MET A 309 6.27 42.01 7.84
CA MET A 309 6.12 42.36 6.42
C MET A 309 4.84 43.13 6.13
N ASP A 310 4.89 44.06 5.20
CA ASP A 310 3.71 44.76 4.68
C ASP A 310 3.01 43.99 3.55
N PHE A 311 2.79 42.69 3.77
CA PHE A 311 2.04 41.81 2.88
C PHE A 311 0.74 41.37 3.56
N LYS A 312 -0.37 41.92 3.10
CA LYS A 312 -1.67 41.79 3.75
C LYS A 312 -2.06 40.33 4.02
N VAL A 313 -1.83 39.41 3.07
CA VAL A 313 -2.19 38.00 3.23
C VAL A 313 -1.52 37.37 4.44
N PHE A 314 -0.23 37.68 4.64
CA PHE A 314 0.54 37.15 5.78
C PHE A 314 0.08 37.78 7.09
N LYS A 315 -0.15 39.11 7.12
CA LYS A 315 -0.65 39.81 8.29
C LYS A 315 -2.01 39.25 8.73
N ASP A 316 -2.98 39.24 7.81
CA ASP A 316 -4.34 38.77 8.08
C ASP A 316 -4.33 37.32 8.58
N THR A 317 -3.44 36.46 8.07
CA THR A 317 -3.32 35.07 8.51
C THR A 317 -2.87 34.97 9.95
N VAL A 318 -1.81 35.68 10.33
CA VAL A 318 -1.26 35.64 11.70
C VAL A 318 -2.22 36.31 12.70
N GLU A 319 -2.89 37.39 12.31
CA GLU A 319 -3.90 38.07 13.14
C GLU A 319 -5.14 37.20 13.41
N ASN A 320 -5.41 36.20 12.59
CA ASN A 320 -6.52 35.27 12.74
C ASN A 320 -6.06 33.85 13.16
N ASP A 321 -5.00 33.76 13.96
CA ASP A 321 -4.47 32.51 14.51
C ASP A 321 -4.10 31.44 13.48
N GLY A 322 -3.79 31.89 12.24
CA GLY A 322 -3.22 31.04 11.21
C GLY A 322 -1.70 30.93 11.32
N GLU A 323 -1.12 30.09 10.46
CA GLU A 323 0.34 29.95 10.34
C GLU A 323 0.83 30.15 8.90
N ILE A 324 2.09 30.50 8.77
CA ILE A 324 2.76 30.62 7.49
C ILE A 324 3.95 29.67 7.50
N LYS A 325 3.94 28.72 6.58
CA LYS A 325 5.08 27.83 6.38
C LYS A 325 5.62 27.93 4.97
N ALA A 326 6.90 27.63 4.85
CA ALA A 326 7.62 27.59 3.59
C ALA A 326 8.21 26.20 3.33
N ILE A 327 8.40 25.89 2.05
CA ILE A 327 9.27 24.81 1.58
C ILE A 327 10.29 25.37 0.60
N VAL A 328 11.48 24.77 0.55
CA VAL A 328 12.59 25.20 -0.31
C VAL A 328 12.89 24.11 -1.33
N ALA A 329 12.64 24.41 -2.60
CA ALA A 329 13.10 23.56 -3.70
C ALA A 329 14.50 23.99 -4.12
N LYS A 330 15.50 23.26 -3.67
CA LYS A 330 16.91 23.55 -3.90
C LYS A 330 17.27 23.52 -5.38
N GLY A 331 17.93 24.58 -5.86
CA GLY A 331 18.38 24.72 -7.25
C GLY A 331 17.25 24.79 -8.29
N ALA A 332 16.00 25.01 -7.88
CA ALA A 332 14.83 24.91 -8.75
C ALA A 332 14.35 26.27 -9.31
N ALA A 333 14.97 27.39 -8.97
CA ALA A 333 14.54 28.72 -9.38
C ALA A 333 14.31 28.86 -10.89
N GLU A 334 15.21 28.32 -11.71
CA GLU A 334 15.12 28.40 -13.17
C GLU A 334 14.34 27.22 -13.81
N GLN A 335 14.00 26.21 -13.05
CA GLN A 335 13.26 25.04 -13.56
C GLN A 335 11.76 25.25 -13.64
N TYR A 336 11.23 26.22 -12.87
CA TYR A 336 9.81 26.54 -12.83
C TYR A 336 9.52 27.90 -13.47
N THR A 337 8.71 27.85 -14.52
CA THR A 337 8.18 29.05 -15.17
C THR A 337 6.97 29.61 -14.39
N ARG A 338 6.50 30.81 -14.75
CA ARG A 338 5.27 31.36 -14.17
C ARG A 338 4.06 30.46 -14.37
N LYS A 339 3.96 29.84 -15.55
CA LYS A 339 2.87 28.89 -15.86
C LYS A 339 2.93 27.66 -14.94
N ASP A 340 4.12 27.16 -14.65
CA ASP A 340 4.28 26.04 -13.75
C ASP A 340 3.88 26.43 -12.31
N MET A 341 4.21 27.66 -11.88
CA MET A 341 3.77 28.18 -10.58
C MET A 341 2.26 28.35 -10.49
N ASP A 342 1.60 28.75 -11.57
CA ASP A 342 0.13 28.81 -11.65
C ASP A 342 -0.47 27.40 -11.49
N ALA A 343 0.11 26.39 -12.14
CA ALA A 343 -0.31 24.98 -12.00
C ALA A 343 -0.07 24.43 -10.58
N LEU A 344 1.03 24.81 -9.92
CA LEU A 344 1.28 24.44 -8.53
C LEU A 344 0.30 25.12 -7.57
N THR A 345 -0.14 26.35 -7.89
CA THR A 345 -1.18 27.06 -7.13
C THR A 345 -2.51 26.32 -7.23
N GLU A 346 -2.92 25.91 -8.43
CA GLU A 346 -4.12 25.09 -8.62
C GLU A 346 -4.01 23.76 -7.86
N PHE A 347 -2.84 23.16 -7.82
CA PHE A 347 -2.61 21.92 -7.08
C PHE A 347 -2.82 22.10 -5.57
N VAL A 348 -2.27 23.14 -4.94
CA VAL A 348 -2.46 23.36 -3.50
C VAL A 348 -3.89 23.79 -3.16
N ASN A 349 -4.64 24.41 -4.09
CA ASN A 349 -6.05 24.75 -3.91
C ASN A 349 -6.92 23.50 -3.68
N ILE A 350 -6.54 22.35 -4.23
CA ILE A 350 -7.23 21.06 -4.00
C ILE A 350 -7.25 20.70 -2.50
N TYR A 351 -6.23 21.12 -1.76
CA TYR A 351 -6.08 20.89 -0.32
C TYR A 351 -6.60 22.05 0.55
N GLY A 352 -7.31 22.98 -0.05
CA GLY A 352 -7.98 24.10 0.64
C GLY A 352 -7.15 25.39 0.75
N ALA A 353 -5.90 25.42 0.30
CA ALA A 353 -5.12 26.65 0.27
C ALA A 353 -5.73 27.65 -0.71
N LYS A 354 -5.76 28.93 -0.32
CA LYS A 354 -6.32 30.01 -1.17
C LYS A 354 -5.34 30.52 -2.22
N GLY A 355 -4.06 30.16 -2.11
CA GLY A 355 -3.00 30.56 -3.02
C GLY A 355 -1.64 29.99 -2.61
N LEU A 356 -0.67 30.13 -3.49
CA LEU A 356 0.73 29.76 -3.28
C LEU A 356 1.61 31.00 -3.53
N ALA A 357 2.13 31.59 -2.47
CA ALA A 357 3.11 32.66 -2.60
C ALA A 357 4.49 32.07 -2.85
N TRP A 358 5.36 32.77 -3.60
CA TRP A 358 6.70 32.28 -3.90
C TRP A 358 7.69 33.39 -4.22
N VAL A 359 8.95 33.09 -3.96
CA VAL A 359 10.11 33.89 -4.36
C VAL A 359 11.22 32.99 -4.90
N LYS A 360 12.01 33.53 -5.82
CA LYS A 360 13.29 32.95 -6.25
C LYS A 360 14.42 33.68 -5.55
N VAL A 361 15.35 32.95 -4.99
CA VAL A 361 16.56 33.53 -4.36
C VAL A 361 17.60 33.77 -5.45
N VAL A 362 18.07 34.99 -5.55
CA VAL A 362 19.13 35.42 -6.47
C VAL A 362 20.31 36.01 -5.70
N GLU A 363 21.46 36.22 -6.34
CA GLU A 363 22.66 36.72 -5.66
C GLU A 363 22.43 38.03 -4.90
N ASP A 364 21.59 38.92 -5.47
CA ASP A 364 21.34 40.25 -4.93
C ASP A 364 19.99 40.37 -4.16
N GLY A 365 19.37 39.23 -3.74
CA GLY A 365 18.14 39.26 -2.96
C GLY A 365 17.04 38.28 -3.45
N LEU A 366 15.79 38.76 -3.52
CA LEU A 366 14.63 37.94 -3.88
C LEU A 366 13.91 38.50 -5.12
N THR A 367 13.48 37.62 -6.00
CA THR A 367 12.62 37.96 -7.14
C THR A 367 11.31 37.16 -7.07
N GLY A 368 10.26 37.61 -7.74
CA GLY A 368 8.96 36.95 -7.76
C GLY A 368 7.83 37.85 -7.27
N PRO A 369 6.58 37.35 -7.26
CA PRO A 369 5.39 38.15 -7.00
C PRO A 369 5.39 38.87 -5.65
N ILE A 370 5.90 38.23 -4.62
CA ILE A 370 5.94 38.79 -3.27
C ILE A 370 7.33 39.33 -2.88
N GLY A 371 8.35 39.19 -3.74
CA GLY A 371 9.72 39.66 -3.46
C GLY A 371 9.80 41.13 -3.06
N ARG A 372 8.96 41.98 -3.66
CA ARG A 372 8.90 43.43 -3.37
C ARG A 372 8.45 43.81 -1.96
N PHE A 373 7.86 42.87 -1.22
CA PHE A 373 7.41 43.10 0.16
C PHE A 373 8.47 42.74 1.19
N PHE A 374 9.60 42.16 0.76
CA PHE A 374 10.71 41.82 1.62
C PHE A 374 11.69 42.99 1.70
N GLU A 375 11.77 43.62 2.85
CA GLU A 375 12.86 44.55 3.18
C GLU A 375 14.15 43.74 3.50
N THR A 376 15.30 44.38 3.51
CA THR A 376 16.60 43.72 3.71
C THR A 376 16.64 42.82 4.95
N GLU A 377 16.09 43.28 6.06
CA GLU A 377 16.00 42.51 7.33
C GLU A 377 15.13 41.27 7.19
N ASN A 378 14.02 41.38 6.47
CA ASN A 378 13.11 40.24 6.22
C ASN A 378 13.73 39.24 5.24
N VAL A 379 14.54 39.66 4.29
CA VAL A 379 15.31 38.76 3.42
C VAL A 379 16.32 37.97 4.25
N GLU A 380 17.09 38.61 5.10
CA GLU A 380 18.08 37.95 5.98
C GLU A 380 17.39 36.96 6.92
N THR A 381 16.24 37.33 7.48
CA THR A 381 15.45 36.47 8.33
C THR A 381 14.94 35.22 7.58
N LEU A 382 14.40 35.41 6.37
CA LEU A 382 13.93 34.30 5.53
C LEU A 382 15.08 33.34 5.21
N LEU A 383 16.21 33.83 4.74
CA LEU A 383 17.36 33.01 4.38
C LEU A 383 17.95 32.27 5.59
N THR A 384 17.95 32.90 6.75
CA THR A 384 18.41 32.28 8.00
C THR A 384 17.48 31.14 8.44
N LEU A 385 16.17 31.36 8.38
CA LEU A 385 15.17 30.34 8.77
C LEU A 385 15.14 29.15 7.81
N THR A 386 15.22 29.45 6.51
CA THR A 386 14.99 28.43 5.47
C THR A 386 16.29 27.78 4.98
N GLY A 387 17.44 28.37 5.24
CA GLY A 387 18.70 27.94 4.65
C GLY A 387 18.70 28.00 3.12
N ALA A 388 17.86 28.88 2.54
CA ALA A 388 17.80 29.04 1.10
C ALA A 388 18.99 29.83 0.57
N GLU A 389 19.46 29.46 -0.61
CA GLU A 389 20.63 30.05 -1.27
C GLU A 389 20.26 30.52 -2.70
N ALA A 390 21.14 31.29 -3.31
CA ALA A 390 20.92 31.72 -4.70
C ALA A 390 20.70 30.52 -5.63
N GLY A 391 19.65 30.59 -6.44
CA GLY A 391 19.18 29.48 -7.29
C GLY A 391 18.03 28.67 -6.71
N ASP A 392 17.65 28.88 -5.46
CA ASP A 392 16.55 28.17 -4.80
C ASP A 392 15.19 28.84 -5.06
N LEU A 393 14.15 28.03 -5.06
CA LEU A 393 12.74 28.47 -5.12
C LEU A 393 12.10 28.22 -3.75
N VAL A 394 11.60 29.31 -3.13
CA VAL A 394 10.90 29.25 -1.83
C VAL A 394 9.41 29.48 -2.06
N MET A 395 8.59 28.58 -1.57
CA MET A 395 7.13 28.62 -1.73
C MET A 395 6.45 28.62 -0.36
N PHE A 396 5.37 29.40 -0.24
CA PHE A 396 4.68 29.63 1.03
C PHE A 396 3.18 29.34 0.90
N VAL A 397 2.63 28.77 1.96
CA VAL A 397 1.20 28.72 2.21
C VAL A 397 0.91 29.41 3.54
N ALA A 398 -0.08 30.30 3.53
CA ALA A 398 -0.56 31.04 4.69
C ALA A 398 -2.06 30.78 4.87
N ASP A 399 -2.43 30.02 5.87
CA ASP A 399 -3.82 29.65 6.16
C ASP A 399 -3.92 29.04 7.57
N LYS A 400 -5.04 28.38 7.89
CA LYS A 400 -5.18 27.57 9.10
C LYS A 400 -4.13 26.43 9.11
N PRO A 401 -3.62 26.03 10.29
CA PRO A 401 -2.53 25.02 10.39
C PRO A 401 -2.78 23.73 9.59
N ASN A 402 -4.01 23.20 9.63
CA ASN A 402 -4.36 21.98 8.91
C ASN A 402 -4.28 22.15 7.38
N VAL A 403 -4.74 23.29 6.86
CA VAL A 403 -4.67 23.62 5.42
C VAL A 403 -3.22 23.76 4.98
N VAL A 404 -2.40 24.46 5.77
CA VAL A 404 -0.95 24.63 5.51
C VAL A 404 -0.25 23.29 5.46
N ALA A 405 -0.48 22.44 6.45
CA ALA A 405 0.11 21.11 6.53
C ALA A 405 -0.25 20.24 5.31
N GLN A 406 -1.53 20.09 5.00
CA GLN A 406 -2.01 19.26 3.89
C GLN A 406 -1.51 19.79 2.54
N SER A 407 -1.56 21.09 2.32
CA SER A 407 -1.15 21.72 1.06
C SER A 407 0.35 21.59 0.82
N LEU A 408 1.19 21.98 1.77
CA LEU A 408 2.63 21.89 1.63
C LEU A 408 3.15 20.45 1.73
N GLY A 409 2.50 19.60 2.54
CA GLY A 409 2.83 18.18 2.62
C GLY A 409 2.62 17.46 1.28
N ALA A 410 1.53 17.76 0.57
CA ALA A 410 1.29 17.24 -0.78
C ALA A 410 2.25 17.86 -1.81
N LEU A 411 2.49 19.17 -1.72
CA LEU A 411 3.36 19.89 -2.64
C LEU A 411 4.81 19.40 -2.56
N ARG A 412 5.35 19.15 -1.36
CA ARG A 412 6.71 18.63 -1.20
C ARG A 412 6.92 17.31 -1.91
N VAL A 413 5.95 16.39 -1.83
CA VAL A 413 6.03 15.09 -2.50
C VAL A 413 5.94 15.22 -4.02
N LYS A 414 5.06 16.12 -4.52
CA LYS A 414 4.94 16.42 -5.95
C LYS A 414 6.26 16.96 -6.50
N LEU A 415 6.83 17.95 -5.86
CA LEU A 415 8.10 18.57 -6.26
C LEU A 415 9.25 17.57 -6.22
N ALA A 416 9.33 16.74 -5.17
CA ALA A 416 10.35 15.72 -5.06
C ALA A 416 10.32 14.72 -6.23
N LYS A 417 9.14 14.34 -6.70
CA LYS A 417 8.98 13.48 -7.88
C LYS A 417 9.40 14.20 -9.16
N GLU A 418 8.96 15.45 -9.36
CA GLU A 418 9.29 16.23 -10.55
C GLU A 418 10.78 16.54 -10.65
N LEU A 419 11.43 16.82 -9.53
CA LEU A 419 12.86 17.13 -9.43
C LEU A 419 13.77 15.90 -9.32
N GLY A 420 13.20 14.69 -9.28
CA GLY A 420 13.96 13.45 -9.18
C GLY A 420 14.74 13.29 -7.87
N LEU A 421 14.21 13.83 -6.76
CA LEU A 421 14.88 13.80 -5.45
C LEU A 421 14.70 12.49 -4.69
N ILE A 422 13.77 11.66 -5.14
CA ILE A 422 13.41 10.42 -4.45
C ILE A 422 14.31 9.28 -4.92
N ASP A 423 15.08 8.71 -4.01
CA ASP A 423 15.84 7.48 -4.26
C ASP A 423 14.90 6.27 -4.06
N GLU A 424 14.42 5.71 -5.17
CA GLU A 424 13.48 4.57 -5.19
C GLU A 424 14.11 3.26 -4.68
N THR A 425 15.42 3.21 -4.45
CA THR A 425 16.09 2.04 -3.89
C THR A 425 16.04 1.99 -2.37
N LYS A 426 15.74 3.12 -1.73
CA LYS A 426 15.66 3.23 -0.26
C LYS A 426 14.37 2.66 0.29
N LEU A 427 14.48 2.03 1.45
CA LEU A 427 13.38 1.58 2.28
C LEU A 427 13.45 2.30 3.64
N ASN A 428 12.81 3.45 3.71
CA ASN A 428 12.80 4.29 4.92
C ASN A 428 11.55 3.99 5.75
N PHE A 429 11.71 3.12 6.74
CA PHE A 429 10.68 2.84 7.75
C PHE A 429 10.75 3.89 8.86
N LEU A 430 9.59 4.23 9.41
CA LEU A 430 9.49 4.99 10.64
C LEU A 430 8.18 4.67 11.38
N TRP A 431 8.18 4.89 12.70
CA TRP A 431 6.98 4.86 13.52
C TRP A 431 6.47 6.27 13.76
N VAL A 432 5.16 6.45 13.61
CA VAL A 432 4.45 7.66 14.04
C VAL A 432 3.66 7.31 15.30
N THR A 433 3.95 8.02 16.39
CA THR A 433 3.41 7.75 17.72
C THR A 433 2.70 8.99 18.30
N ASP A 434 2.14 8.84 19.48
CA ASP A 434 1.52 9.95 20.23
C ASP A 434 0.42 10.66 19.43
N TRP A 435 -0.47 9.82 18.89
CA TRP A 435 -1.62 10.27 18.12
C TRP A 435 -2.66 10.96 19.00
N PRO A 436 -3.44 11.91 18.47
CA PRO A 436 -4.65 12.35 19.15
C PRO A 436 -5.59 11.15 19.35
N LEU A 437 -6.20 11.08 20.52
CA LEU A 437 -7.18 10.04 20.83
C LEU A 437 -8.49 10.25 20.07
N LEU A 438 -8.88 11.52 19.98
CA LEU A 438 -10.16 11.96 19.45
C LEU A 438 -9.97 13.10 18.44
N GLU A 439 -10.88 13.17 17.48
CA GLU A 439 -11.04 14.29 16.56
C GLU A 439 -12.44 14.87 16.69
N TYR A 440 -12.59 16.17 16.50
CA TYR A 440 -13.90 16.79 16.52
C TYR A 440 -14.46 16.84 15.09
N ASP A 441 -15.60 16.19 14.89
CA ASP A 441 -16.34 16.22 13.62
C ASP A 441 -17.28 17.43 13.62
N GLU A 442 -16.94 18.43 12.82
CA GLU A 442 -17.70 19.68 12.69
C GLU A 442 -19.11 19.47 12.10
N ASP A 443 -19.26 18.49 11.21
CA ASP A 443 -20.54 18.17 10.57
C ASP A 443 -21.45 17.41 11.53
N ALA A 444 -20.92 16.42 12.23
CA ALA A 444 -21.65 15.64 13.20
C ALA A 444 -21.74 16.34 14.58
N LYS A 445 -20.98 17.42 14.80
CA LYS A 445 -20.88 18.19 16.07
C LYS A 445 -20.61 17.31 17.29
N ARG A 446 -19.69 16.37 17.15
CA ARG A 446 -19.29 15.45 18.20
C ARG A 446 -17.85 15.00 18.05
N TYR A 447 -17.28 14.45 19.11
CA TYR A 447 -16.01 13.75 19.02
C TYR A 447 -16.17 12.38 18.32
N VAL A 448 -15.19 12.03 17.52
CA VAL A 448 -15.02 10.71 16.91
C VAL A 448 -13.65 10.16 17.30
N ALA A 449 -13.51 8.86 17.39
CA ALA A 449 -12.22 8.24 17.66
C ALA A 449 -11.29 8.42 16.45
N ALA A 450 -10.06 8.88 16.68
CA ALA A 450 -9.08 9.03 15.61
C ALA A 450 -8.71 7.68 14.96
N HIS A 451 -8.70 6.59 15.76
CA HIS A 451 -8.48 5.23 15.29
C HIS A 451 -9.77 4.39 15.43
N HIS A 452 -10.09 3.95 16.62
CA HIS A 452 -11.32 3.21 16.95
C HIS A 452 -11.68 3.36 18.44
N PRO A 453 -12.93 3.08 18.84
CA PRO A 453 -13.40 3.30 20.23
C PRO A 453 -12.69 2.48 21.30
N PHE A 454 -11.94 1.45 20.92
CA PHE A 454 -11.24 0.56 21.86
C PHE A 454 -9.78 0.96 22.09
N THR A 455 -9.31 2.03 21.47
CA THR A 455 -7.96 2.55 21.66
C THR A 455 -7.81 3.15 23.04
N SER A 456 -6.77 2.73 23.78
CA SER A 456 -6.47 3.25 25.12
C SER A 456 -5.90 4.67 25.04
N PRO A 457 -6.41 5.61 25.83
CA PRO A 457 -5.70 6.86 26.09
C PRO A 457 -4.39 6.57 26.81
N LYS A 458 -3.44 7.51 26.76
CA LYS A 458 -2.30 7.48 27.66
C LYS A 458 -2.78 7.61 29.10
N GLU A 459 -2.12 6.93 30.03
CA GLU A 459 -2.52 6.90 31.43
C GLU A 459 -2.64 8.32 32.03
N ALA A 460 -1.69 9.20 31.71
CA ALA A 460 -1.68 10.59 32.14
C ALA A 460 -2.87 11.41 31.61
N ASP A 461 -3.50 10.97 30.54
CA ASP A 461 -4.55 11.70 29.83
C ASP A 461 -5.97 11.18 30.11
N ILE A 462 -6.11 10.10 30.89
CA ILE A 462 -7.42 9.54 31.27
C ILE A 462 -8.33 10.60 31.92
N ALA A 463 -7.78 11.45 32.77
CA ALA A 463 -8.54 12.52 33.41
C ALA A 463 -9.06 13.58 32.42
N LYS A 464 -8.35 13.80 31.29
CA LYS A 464 -8.74 14.77 30.26
C LYS A 464 -10.03 14.38 29.55
N LEU A 465 -10.39 13.11 29.51
CA LEU A 465 -11.64 12.64 28.87
C LEU A 465 -12.90 13.35 29.41
N GLY A 466 -12.86 13.82 30.66
CA GLY A 466 -13.98 14.55 31.24
C GLY A 466 -13.87 16.08 31.18
N THR A 467 -12.73 16.63 30.80
CA THR A 467 -12.45 18.08 30.89
C THR A 467 -11.97 18.72 29.59
N ALA A 468 -11.09 18.03 28.84
CA ALA A 468 -10.49 18.51 27.62
C ALA A 468 -10.16 17.30 26.72
N PRO A 469 -11.17 16.59 26.21
CA PRO A 469 -10.97 15.34 25.46
C PRO A 469 -10.13 15.50 24.18
N GLU A 470 -10.14 16.68 23.57
CA GLU A 470 -9.34 17.04 22.40
C GLU A 470 -7.83 17.09 22.68
N GLU A 471 -7.41 17.20 23.92
CA GLU A 471 -6.01 17.19 24.33
C GLU A 471 -5.48 15.79 24.67
N ALA A 472 -6.35 14.78 24.71
CA ALA A 472 -5.95 13.43 25.08
C ALA A 472 -5.18 12.75 23.94
N GLU A 473 -4.04 12.15 24.30
CA GLU A 473 -3.23 11.35 23.38
C GLU A 473 -3.52 9.86 23.56
N ALA A 474 -3.44 9.13 22.45
CA ALA A 474 -3.65 7.69 22.40
C ALA A 474 -2.33 6.91 22.53
N ASN A 475 -2.40 5.70 23.08
CA ASN A 475 -1.39 4.67 22.93
C ASN A 475 -1.52 4.00 21.56
N ALA A 476 -1.35 4.79 20.51
CA ALA A 476 -1.45 4.36 19.12
C ALA A 476 -0.15 4.62 18.37
N TYR A 477 0.12 3.77 17.40
CA TYR A 477 1.35 3.76 16.62
C TYR A 477 1.07 3.26 15.21
N ASP A 478 1.57 3.98 14.21
CA ASP A 478 1.52 3.59 12.81
C ASP A 478 2.92 3.36 12.28
N ILE A 479 3.09 2.32 11.48
CA ILE A 479 4.31 2.05 10.73
C ILE A 479 4.19 2.62 9.33
N VAL A 480 5.15 3.45 8.96
CA VAL A 480 5.23 4.11 7.65
C VAL A 480 6.43 3.60 6.88
N LEU A 481 6.26 3.37 5.59
CA LEU A 481 7.34 3.08 4.65
C LEU A 481 7.22 4.00 3.43
N ASN A 482 8.26 4.80 3.18
CA ASN A 482 8.37 5.60 1.95
C ASN A 482 7.15 6.49 1.67
N GLY A 483 6.57 7.09 2.70
CA GLY A 483 5.39 7.97 2.56
C GLY A 483 4.04 7.23 2.51
N TYR A 484 4.03 5.93 2.77
CA TYR A 484 2.81 5.13 2.86
C TYR A 484 2.66 4.54 4.27
N GLU A 485 1.47 4.67 4.84
CA GLU A 485 1.08 3.91 6.01
C GLU A 485 1.00 2.43 5.64
N LEU A 486 1.87 1.60 6.22
CA LEU A 486 1.82 0.15 6.06
C LEU A 486 0.76 -0.47 6.95
N GLY A 487 0.55 0.10 8.10
CA GLY A 487 -0.42 -0.36 9.07
C GLY A 487 -0.34 0.43 10.36
N GLY A 488 -1.29 0.17 11.22
CA GLY A 488 -1.40 0.84 12.50
C GLY A 488 -1.91 -0.10 13.58
N GLY A 489 -1.71 0.34 14.80
CA GLY A 489 -2.14 -0.37 15.98
C GLY A 489 -2.25 0.50 17.21
N SER A 490 -2.71 -0.09 18.28
CA SER A 490 -2.81 0.57 19.56
C SER A 490 -2.79 -0.44 20.71
N ILE A 491 -2.54 0.06 21.91
CA ILE A 491 -2.93 -0.63 23.14
C ILE A 491 -4.41 -0.42 23.33
N ARG A 492 -5.15 -1.47 23.70
CA ARG A 492 -6.60 -1.45 23.82
C ARG A 492 -7.02 -1.11 25.26
N ILE A 493 -8.20 -0.54 25.41
CA ILE A 493 -8.84 -0.45 26.70
C ILE A 493 -9.21 -1.88 27.12
N HIS A 494 -8.85 -2.29 28.34
CA HIS A 494 -9.22 -3.57 28.95
C HIS A 494 -10.04 -3.42 30.22
N ASP A 495 -10.23 -2.20 30.67
CA ASP A 495 -11.05 -1.82 31.82
C ASP A 495 -12.45 -1.38 31.36
N GLY A 496 -13.48 -2.01 31.92
CA GLY A 496 -14.87 -1.76 31.53
C GLY A 496 -15.36 -0.35 31.88
N GLU A 497 -14.92 0.23 32.97
CA GLU A 497 -15.34 1.59 33.41
C GLU A 497 -14.70 2.64 32.46
N LEU A 498 -13.45 2.45 32.11
CA LEU A 498 -12.78 3.32 31.14
C LEU A 498 -13.43 3.22 29.75
N GLN A 499 -13.83 2.00 29.33
CA GLN A 499 -14.52 1.80 28.07
C GLN A 499 -15.90 2.49 28.03
N GLU A 500 -16.67 2.41 29.13
CA GLU A 500 -17.94 3.13 29.23
C GLU A 500 -17.73 4.64 29.11
N LYS A 501 -16.73 5.18 29.82
CA LYS A 501 -16.38 6.60 29.73
C LYS A 501 -15.98 7.03 28.32
N MET A 502 -15.22 6.20 27.61
CA MET A 502 -14.86 6.47 26.24
C MET A 502 -16.09 6.53 25.33
N PHE A 503 -17.05 5.60 25.47
CA PHE A 503 -18.30 5.64 24.73
C PHE A 503 -19.14 6.87 25.02
N GLU A 504 -19.19 7.33 26.28
CA GLU A 504 -19.89 8.56 26.66
C GLU A 504 -19.30 9.78 25.93
N VAL A 505 -17.97 9.90 25.88
CA VAL A 505 -17.29 11.00 25.17
C VAL A 505 -17.57 10.95 23.65
N LEU A 506 -17.69 9.75 23.08
CA LEU A 506 -18.04 9.55 21.66
C LEU A 506 -19.54 9.76 21.38
N GLY A 507 -20.36 10.04 22.41
CA GLY A 507 -21.78 10.31 22.28
C GLY A 507 -22.67 9.06 22.20
N PHE A 508 -22.17 7.89 22.60
CA PHE A 508 -23.02 6.69 22.75
C PHE A 508 -23.82 6.73 24.04
N THR A 509 -25.09 6.35 23.98
CA THR A 509 -25.82 5.98 25.20
C THR A 509 -25.40 4.59 25.66
N LYS A 510 -25.65 4.27 26.94
CA LYS A 510 -25.34 2.92 27.46
C LYS A 510 -26.08 1.82 26.69
N GLU A 511 -27.32 2.09 26.29
CA GLU A 511 -28.15 1.16 25.49
C GLU A 511 -27.53 0.94 24.11
N GLN A 512 -27.12 2.01 23.43
CA GLN A 512 -26.47 1.93 22.13
C GLN A 512 -25.14 1.17 22.20
N ALA A 513 -24.30 1.45 23.18
CA ALA A 513 -23.05 0.74 23.39
C ALA A 513 -23.28 -0.75 23.66
N GLN A 514 -24.28 -1.09 24.52
CA GLN A 514 -24.65 -2.48 24.81
C GLN A 514 -25.23 -3.20 23.58
N GLU A 515 -26.06 -2.54 22.79
CA GLU A 515 -26.62 -3.12 21.56
C GLU A 515 -25.55 -3.45 20.53
N GLN A 516 -24.57 -2.55 20.33
CA GLN A 516 -23.54 -2.69 19.31
C GLN A 516 -22.36 -3.54 19.77
N PHE A 517 -21.89 -3.38 21.01
CA PHE A 517 -20.64 -3.93 21.52
C PHE A 517 -20.84 -4.75 22.80
N GLY A 518 -22.08 -5.09 23.16
CA GLY A 518 -22.42 -5.75 24.43
C GLY A 518 -21.64 -7.04 24.66
N PHE A 519 -21.40 -7.82 23.63
CA PHE A 519 -20.64 -9.07 23.74
C PHE A 519 -19.17 -8.84 24.17
N LEU A 520 -18.54 -7.73 23.79
CA LEU A 520 -17.19 -7.37 24.24
C LEU A 520 -17.23 -6.76 25.64
N LEU A 521 -18.20 -5.85 25.92
CA LEU A 521 -18.37 -5.24 27.23
C LEU A 521 -18.67 -6.30 28.31
N ASP A 522 -19.47 -7.30 27.97
CA ASP A 522 -19.76 -8.43 28.87
C ASP A 522 -18.50 -9.30 29.10
N ALA A 523 -17.69 -9.50 28.07
CA ALA A 523 -16.43 -10.25 28.19
C ALA A 523 -15.44 -9.58 29.16
N PHE A 524 -15.38 -8.24 29.19
CA PHE A 524 -14.50 -7.52 30.12
C PHE A 524 -14.79 -7.83 31.60
N LYS A 525 -16.02 -8.22 31.93
CA LYS A 525 -16.42 -8.60 33.30
C LYS A 525 -15.73 -9.87 33.80
N TYR A 526 -15.14 -10.66 32.90
CA TYR A 526 -14.52 -11.94 33.21
C TYR A 526 -12.98 -11.92 33.19
N GLY A 527 -12.37 -10.75 33.38
CA GLY A 527 -10.93 -10.62 33.53
C GLY A 527 -10.19 -10.47 32.19
N ALA A 528 -10.42 -9.37 31.51
CA ALA A 528 -9.67 -9.03 30.31
C ALA A 528 -8.21 -8.66 30.63
N PRO A 529 -7.21 -9.26 29.98
CA PRO A 529 -5.82 -8.87 30.17
C PRO A 529 -5.54 -7.54 29.46
N PRO A 530 -4.50 -6.78 29.89
CA PRO A 530 -3.93 -5.75 29.05
C PRO A 530 -3.52 -6.35 27.71
N HIS A 531 -3.86 -5.73 26.59
CA HIS A 531 -3.53 -6.24 25.27
C HIS A 531 -3.40 -5.11 24.25
N GLY A 532 -2.68 -5.40 23.18
CA GLY A 532 -2.47 -4.50 22.06
C GLY A 532 -2.11 -5.27 20.81
N GLY A 533 -2.16 -4.60 19.69
CA GLY A 533 -1.88 -5.25 18.42
C GLY A 533 -1.66 -4.27 17.28
N ILE A 534 -1.46 -4.83 16.11
CA ILE A 534 -1.22 -4.09 14.88
C ILE A 534 -1.84 -4.83 13.70
N ALA A 535 -2.32 -4.08 12.72
CA ALA A 535 -2.75 -4.62 11.44
C ALA A 535 -1.92 -4.01 10.32
N LEU A 536 -1.29 -4.86 9.50
CA LEU A 536 -0.48 -4.44 8.35
C LEU A 536 -1.23 -4.73 7.05
N GLY A 537 -1.29 -3.76 6.14
CA GLY A 537 -1.82 -3.95 4.79
C GLY A 537 -0.86 -4.78 3.95
N LEU A 538 -1.15 -6.08 3.78
CA LEU A 538 -0.29 -6.99 3.02
C LEU A 538 -0.14 -6.56 1.56
N ASP A 539 -1.22 -6.13 0.93
CA ASP A 539 -1.21 -5.69 -0.46
C ASP A 539 -0.29 -4.48 -0.64
N ARG A 540 -0.33 -3.54 0.29
CA ARG A 540 0.52 -2.34 0.28
C ARG A 540 1.99 -2.67 0.54
N LEU A 541 2.28 -3.57 1.48
CA LEU A 541 3.65 -4.06 1.73
C LEU A 541 4.23 -4.70 0.46
N VAL A 542 3.46 -5.55 -0.22
CA VAL A 542 3.87 -6.17 -1.48
C VAL A 542 4.09 -5.10 -2.55
N MET A 543 3.20 -4.13 -2.68
CA MET A 543 3.31 -3.03 -3.65
C MET A 543 4.65 -2.29 -3.49
N LEU A 544 4.97 -1.91 -2.25
CA LEU A 544 6.20 -1.15 -1.95
C LEU A 544 7.46 -1.99 -2.15
N LEU A 545 7.47 -3.24 -1.71
CA LEU A 545 8.64 -4.11 -1.86
C LEU A 545 8.87 -4.59 -3.31
N THR A 546 7.85 -4.51 -4.16
CA THR A 546 7.95 -4.83 -5.60
C THR A 546 8.09 -3.59 -6.50
N ASN A 547 8.20 -2.40 -5.91
CA ASN A 547 8.27 -1.11 -6.61
C ASN A 547 7.08 -0.90 -7.57
N ARG A 548 5.88 -1.37 -7.20
CA ARG A 548 4.66 -1.11 -7.93
C ARG A 548 4.03 0.20 -7.46
N THR A 549 3.39 0.89 -8.37
CA THR A 549 2.72 2.18 -8.11
C THR A 549 1.21 2.02 -7.96
N ASN A 550 0.68 0.84 -8.27
CA ASN A 550 -0.74 0.55 -8.24
C ASN A 550 -1.01 -0.72 -7.42
N LEU A 551 -1.87 -0.60 -6.42
CA LEU A 551 -2.25 -1.71 -5.54
C LEU A 551 -2.88 -2.88 -6.31
N ARG A 552 -3.57 -2.62 -7.41
CA ARG A 552 -4.17 -3.64 -8.28
C ARG A 552 -3.15 -4.61 -8.89
N ASP A 553 -1.89 -4.22 -9.02
CA ASP A 553 -0.84 -5.11 -9.49
C ASP A 553 -0.42 -6.18 -8.47
N THR A 554 -0.81 -6.01 -7.21
CA THR A 554 -0.50 -6.93 -6.12
C THR A 554 -1.65 -7.88 -5.75
N ILE A 555 -2.81 -7.71 -6.36
CA ILE A 555 -4.01 -8.51 -6.15
C ILE A 555 -4.31 -9.27 -7.44
N ALA A 556 -4.54 -10.59 -7.35
CA ALA A 556 -4.70 -11.44 -8.54
C ALA A 556 -5.88 -10.98 -9.41
N PHE A 557 -7.04 -10.75 -8.80
CA PHE A 557 -8.26 -10.32 -9.47
C PHE A 557 -8.88 -9.11 -8.75
N PRO A 558 -8.30 -7.91 -8.94
CA PRO A 558 -8.75 -6.69 -8.25
C PRO A 558 -10.03 -6.14 -8.89
N LYS A 559 -10.67 -5.20 -8.17
CA LYS A 559 -11.75 -4.37 -8.70
C LYS A 559 -11.20 -3.10 -9.36
N THR A 560 -11.94 -2.54 -10.30
CA THR A 560 -11.69 -1.20 -10.86
C THR A 560 -11.95 -0.10 -9.82
N ALA A 561 -11.67 1.14 -10.18
CA ALA A 561 -11.99 2.31 -9.33
C ALA A 561 -13.51 2.46 -9.08
N SER A 562 -14.36 1.88 -9.93
CA SER A 562 -15.81 1.83 -9.76
C SER A 562 -16.31 0.57 -9.04
N ALA A 563 -15.43 -0.15 -8.32
CA ALA A 563 -15.72 -1.38 -7.59
C ALA A 563 -16.28 -2.53 -8.46
N THR A 564 -15.93 -2.57 -9.75
CA THR A 564 -16.38 -3.62 -10.68
C THR A 564 -15.25 -4.58 -11.05
N CYS A 565 -15.59 -5.84 -11.31
CA CYS A 565 -14.67 -6.82 -11.87
C CYS A 565 -14.95 -7.00 -13.36
N LEU A 566 -14.07 -6.50 -14.22
CA LEU A 566 -14.24 -6.57 -15.68
C LEU A 566 -14.09 -7.98 -16.25
N LEU A 567 -13.46 -8.89 -15.50
CA LEU A 567 -13.32 -10.30 -15.89
C LEU A 567 -14.62 -11.08 -15.71
N THR A 568 -15.29 -10.90 -14.56
CA THR A 568 -16.50 -11.66 -14.18
C THR A 568 -17.78 -10.87 -14.32
N ASN A 569 -17.71 -9.58 -14.64
CA ASN A 569 -18.82 -8.63 -14.66
C ASN A 569 -19.54 -8.50 -13.30
N ALA A 570 -18.80 -8.68 -12.19
CA ALA A 570 -19.34 -8.43 -10.86
C ALA A 570 -19.27 -6.92 -10.52
N PRO A 571 -20.25 -6.35 -9.79
CA PRO A 571 -21.50 -6.99 -9.35
C PRO A 571 -22.46 -7.24 -10.51
N GLY A 572 -23.30 -8.26 -10.37
CA GLY A 572 -24.31 -8.65 -11.36
C GLY A 572 -25.72 -8.60 -10.79
N GLU A 573 -26.69 -8.64 -11.66
CA GLU A 573 -28.11 -8.75 -11.28
C GLU A 573 -28.41 -10.13 -10.66
N VAL A 574 -29.36 -10.17 -9.77
CA VAL A 574 -29.90 -11.39 -9.18
C VAL A 574 -31.33 -11.60 -9.66
N SER A 575 -31.79 -12.85 -9.70
CA SER A 575 -33.13 -13.17 -10.14
C SER A 575 -34.20 -12.78 -9.11
N ASP A 576 -35.40 -12.46 -9.57
CA ASP A 576 -36.56 -12.17 -8.69
C ASP A 576 -36.81 -13.28 -7.66
N LYS A 577 -36.64 -14.53 -8.07
CA LYS A 577 -36.75 -15.68 -7.16
C LYS A 577 -35.73 -15.60 -6.00
N GLN A 578 -34.50 -15.22 -6.27
CA GLN A 578 -33.48 -15.06 -5.22
C GLN A 578 -33.82 -13.91 -4.27
N LEU A 579 -34.41 -12.82 -4.80
CA LEU A 579 -34.88 -11.70 -3.97
C LEU A 579 -36.07 -12.12 -3.10
N GLU A 580 -37.04 -12.85 -3.68
CA GLU A 580 -38.19 -13.39 -2.93
C GLU A 580 -37.76 -14.32 -1.79
N GLU A 581 -36.77 -15.20 -2.04
CA GLU A 581 -36.22 -16.11 -1.04
C GLU A 581 -35.51 -15.36 0.12
N LEU A 582 -35.09 -14.13 -0.11
CA LEU A 582 -34.46 -13.25 0.87
C LEU A 582 -35.42 -12.21 1.46
N SER A 583 -36.71 -12.26 1.08
CA SER A 583 -37.73 -11.25 1.46
C SER A 583 -37.32 -9.81 1.08
N LEU A 584 -36.61 -9.64 -0.05
CA LEU A 584 -36.08 -8.35 -0.53
C LEU A 584 -36.79 -7.87 -1.80
N ARG A 585 -36.80 -6.57 -1.99
CA ARG A 585 -37.21 -5.90 -3.23
C ARG A 585 -36.27 -4.79 -3.59
N ILE A 586 -35.98 -4.62 -4.89
CA ILE A 586 -35.24 -3.48 -5.42
C ILE A 586 -36.24 -2.35 -5.71
N HIS A 587 -35.98 -1.18 -5.15
CA HIS A 587 -36.69 0.04 -5.51
C HIS A 587 -35.82 0.81 -6.50
N HIS A 588 -36.38 1.05 -7.72
CA HIS A 588 -35.73 1.82 -8.78
C HIS A 588 -36.01 3.31 -8.63
#